data_64f00078919f83ae6b5d762ad8429b0c
#
_entry.id   64f00078919f83ae6b5d762ad8429b0c
#
_cell.length_a   1.000
_cell.length_b   1.000
_cell.length_c   1.000
_cell.angle_alpha   90.00
_cell.angle_beta   90.00
_cell.angle_gamma   90.00
#
_symmetry.space_group_name_H-M   'P 1'
#
loop_
_entity.id
_entity.type
_entity.pdbx_description
1 polymer ?
#
loop_
_entity_poly.entity_id
_entity_poly.type
_entity_poly.pdbx_seq_one_letter_code
_entity_poly.pdbx_strand_id
1 'polypeptide(L)'
;MIDMSTWDEVVVDVVNDLHLDPRNVRLDIPDGVPESDIIQDLFTNEKALNLVEGIAKVGLLTHEVPIVVERDGLLIVVEGNRRVAALKAIQNPYLAPDHQARISKFAQLLPNRDAVRRITVKKAPSQDDADQLVAALHTGNQRVAWTPARQAAFFQAQLDAGKTPDQLIDQYPTVDVRKFITRSRILELFRQVTYDDPSLGDYARKRRFPVSTLARLYENDKFLELVGIRVEAGTGEVSLALNDVTFKRVATKIVCDIRDGKINTRSLNKVSSDRYVEYMDELRDLLNERITEGAEPAGNGAAGAGHSGSPAGPRGPGAHAESSHGAGQHPGKVSKQERDATSDVGKDRAKPFPKKRNYLNLDNLIVPAEF
;
A
#
# COMPACT_ATOMS: atom_id res chain seq x y z
N MET A 1 27.87 -24.15 18.99
CA MET A 1 27.49 -23.52 17.70
C MET A 1 26.58 -24.49 17.04
N ILE A 2 25.34 -24.05 16.67
CA ILE A 2 24.37 -24.91 16.01
C ILE A 2 24.79 -25.08 14.55
N ASP A 3 24.87 -26.33 14.10
CA ASP A 3 25.07 -26.66 12.68
C ASP A 3 23.84 -27.41 12.15
N MET A 4 22.93 -26.67 11.53
CA MET A 4 21.71 -27.24 10.94
C MET A 4 22.00 -28.16 9.73
N SER A 5 23.21 -28.15 9.17
CA SER A 5 23.54 -29.04 8.05
C SER A 5 23.59 -30.52 8.45
N THR A 6 23.78 -30.78 9.74
CA THR A 6 23.85 -32.12 10.33
C THR A 6 22.50 -32.64 10.80
N TRP A 7 21.45 -31.81 10.74
CA TRP A 7 20.10 -32.22 11.19
C TRP A 7 19.39 -33.04 10.12
N ASP A 8 18.69 -34.08 10.54
CA ASP A 8 17.96 -34.95 9.63
C ASP A 8 16.83 -34.18 8.92
N GLU A 9 16.72 -34.41 7.63
CA GLU A 9 15.58 -33.95 6.83
C GLU A 9 14.61 -35.13 6.65
N VAL A 10 13.37 -34.93 7.08
CA VAL A 10 12.33 -35.96 7.06
C VAL A 10 11.13 -35.45 6.27
N VAL A 11 10.61 -36.27 5.37
CA VAL A 11 9.34 -36.00 4.66
C VAL A 11 8.19 -36.52 5.46
N VAL A 12 7.26 -35.66 5.84
CA VAL A 12 6.15 -35.96 6.77
C VAL A 12 4.80 -35.54 6.21
N ASP A 13 3.72 -36.18 6.67
CA ASP A 13 2.35 -35.74 6.42
C ASP A 13 1.95 -34.68 7.47
N VAL A 14 1.61 -33.47 7.01
CA VAL A 14 1.31 -32.34 7.92
C VAL A 14 0.11 -32.60 8.83
N VAL A 15 -0.82 -33.44 8.42
CA VAL A 15 -2.04 -33.78 9.18
C VAL A 15 -1.78 -34.86 10.21
N ASN A 16 -1.07 -35.92 9.80
CA ASN A 16 -0.96 -37.16 10.59
C ASN A 16 0.30 -37.21 11.45
N ASP A 17 1.42 -36.63 10.98
CA ASP A 17 2.74 -36.80 11.59
C ASP A 17 3.18 -35.62 12.43
N LEU A 18 2.64 -34.41 12.16
CA LEU A 18 3.07 -33.19 12.84
C LEU A 18 2.09 -32.74 13.91
N HIS A 19 2.61 -32.32 15.05
CA HIS A 19 1.87 -31.71 16.14
C HIS A 19 2.40 -30.32 16.43
N LEU A 20 1.49 -29.34 16.60
CA LEU A 20 1.88 -27.98 16.98
C LEU A 20 2.35 -27.93 18.43
N ASP A 21 3.38 -27.13 18.72
CA ASP A 21 3.91 -27.02 20.07
C ASP A 21 2.98 -26.19 20.98
N PRO A 22 2.35 -26.78 22.01
CA PRO A 22 1.54 -26.04 22.97
C PRO A 22 2.34 -25.06 23.83
N ARG A 23 3.67 -25.23 23.89
CA ARG A 23 4.60 -24.32 24.59
C ARG A 23 5.17 -23.23 23.71
N ASN A 24 4.58 -23.01 22.53
CA ASN A 24 5.03 -21.96 21.63
C ASN A 24 4.82 -20.58 22.28
N VAL A 25 5.92 -19.85 22.47
CA VAL A 25 5.94 -18.52 23.10
C VAL A 25 5.07 -17.44 22.42
N ARG A 26 4.58 -17.71 21.20
CA ARG A 26 3.65 -16.82 20.50
C ARG A 26 2.20 -16.99 20.94
N LEU A 27 1.91 -18.07 21.64
CA LEU A 27 0.55 -18.40 22.07
C LEU A 27 0.28 -17.72 23.42
N ASP A 28 -0.83 -17.03 23.49
CA ASP A 28 -1.34 -16.48 24.77
C ASP A 28 -2.47 -17.37 25.31
N ILE A 29 -2.19 -18.69 25.34
CA ILE A 29 -3.15 -19.72 25.77
C ILE A 29 -2.51 -20.60 26.85
N PRO A 30 -3.32 -21.19 27.76
CA PRO A 30 -2.81 -22.09 28.79
C PRO A 30 -2.15 -23.34 28.23
N ASP A 31 -1.24 -23.94 29.00
CA ASP A 31 -0.64 -25.23 28.68
C ASP A 31 -1.71 -26.36 28.63
N GLY A 32 -1.49 -27.32 27.73
CA GLY A 32 -2.35 -28.51 27.65
C GLY A 32 -3.66 -28.34 26.90
N VAL A 33 -3.83 -27.22 26.17
CA VAL A 33 -4.99 -27.03 25.30
C VAL A 33 -4.95 -27.97 24.06
N PRO A 34 -6.10 -28.32 23.47
CA PRO A 34 -6.16 -29.08 22.23
C PRO A 34 -5.46 -28.36 21.07
N GLU A 35 -4.91 -29.11 20.12
CA GLU A 35 -4.26 -28.54 18.92
C GLU A 35 -5.22 -27.66 18.11
N SER A 36 -6.52 -27.93 18.12
CA SER A 36 -7.55 -27.08 17.50
C SER A 36 -7.53 -25.66 18.02
N ASP A 37 -7.32 -25.46 19.31
CA ASP A 37 -7.32 -24.16 19.96
C ASP A 37 -6.03 -23.39 19.62
N ILE A 38 -4.91 -24.13 19.52
CA ILE A 38 -3.64 -23.59 19.01
C ILE A 38 -3.82 -23.06 17.58
N ILE A 39 -4.44 -23.86 16.70
CA ILE A 39 -4.71 -23.45 15.32
C ILE A 39 -5.60 -22.22 15.30
N GLN A 40 -6.70 -22.22 16.07
CA GLN A 40 -7.62 -21.08 16.13
C GLN A 40 -6.92 -19.78 16.59
N ASP A 41 -6.05 -19.87 17.60
CA ASP A 41 -5.27 -18.74 18.08
C ASP A 41 -4.32 -18.20 17.00
N LEU A 42 -3.57 -19.09 16.33
CA LEU A 42 -2.67 -18.71 15.24
C LEU A 42 -3.39 -18.02 14.07
N PHE A 43 -4.65 -18.41 13.81
CA PHE A 43 -5.46 -17.73 12.78
C PHE A 43 -6.00 -16.39 13.26
N THR A 44 -6.41 -16.28 14.52
CA THR A 44 -7.02 -15.08 15.09
C THR A 44 -5.96 -13.99 15.36
N ASN A 45 -4.88 -14.37 16.04
CA ASN A 45 -3.91 -13.43 16.59
C ASN A 45 -2.64 -13.33 15.74
N GLU A 46 -2.20 -14.42 15.08
CA GLU A 46 -0.91 -14.53 14.41
C GLU A 46 -0.98 -14.50 12.87
N LYS A 47 -2.13 -14.12 12.30
CA LYS A 47 -2.32 -13.92 10.85
C LYS A 47 -2.00 -15.15 9.98
N ALA A 48 -2.23 -16.37 10.49
CA ALA A 48 -1.99 -17.60 9.73
C ALA A 48 -2.77 -17.66 8.40
N LEU A 49 -3.92 -16.96 8.31
CA LEU A 49 -4.69 -16.83 7.07
C LEU A 49 -3.90 -16.20 5.91
N ASN A 50 -2.97 -15.29 6.20
CA ASN A 50 -2.11 -14.71 5.17
C ASN A 50 -1.17 -15.74 4.54
N LEU A 51 -0.76 -16.76 5.33
CA LEU A 51 0.05 -17.86 4.81
C LEU A 51 -0.80 -18.78 3.92
N VAL A 52 -2.07 -19.06 4.30
CA VAL A 52 -3.01 -19.79 3.43
C VAL A 52 -3.16 -19.09 2.08
N GLU A 53 -3.38 -17.78 2.09
CA GLU A 53 -3.49 -16.96 0.87
C GLU A 53 -2.20 -17.00 0.05
N GLY A 54 -1.04 -16.84 0.70
CA GLY A 54 0.27 -16.90 0.04
C GLY A 54 0.51 -18.26 -0.62
N ILE A 55 0.29 -19.36 0.11
CA ILE A 55 0.45 -20.73 -0.40
C ILE A 55 -0.50 -20.96 -1.59
N ALA A 56 -1.73 -20.48 -1.52
CA ALA A 56 -2.70 -20.66 -2.59
C ALA A 56 -2.34 -19.91 -3.88
N LYS A 57 -1.68 -18.76 -3.77
CA LYS A 57 -1.35 -17.88 -4.91
C LYS A 57 0.04 -18.13 -5.50
N VAL A 58 1.00 -18.49 -4.66
CA VAL A 58 2.43 -18.58 -5.06
C VAL A 58 2.96 -20.01 -4.94
N GLY A 59 2.28 -20.84 -4.18
CA GLY A 59 2.76 -22.17 -3.81
C GLY A 59 3.49 -22.19 -2.47
N LEU A 60 3.88 -23.37 -2.01
CA LEU A 60 4.65 -23.55 -0.79
C LEU A 60 6.11 -23.18 -1.05
N LEU A 61 6.57 -22.13 -0.38
CA LEU A 61 7.97 -21.74 -0.42
C LEU A 61 8.78 -22.63 0.53
N THR A 62 9.67 -23.43 -0.02
CA THR A 62 10.41 -24.47 0.72
C THR A 62 11.72 -24.00 1.37
N HIS A 63 12.10 -22.74 1.18
CA HIS A 63 13.33 -22.18 1.74
C HIS A 63 13.33 -21.99 3.27
N GLU A 64 12.14 -22.01 3.89
CA GLU A 64 11.97 -22.01 5.35
C GLU A 64 11.33 -23.34 5.76
N VAL A 65 12.17 -24.31 5.99
CA VAL A 65 11.75 -25.65 6.42
C VAL A 65 11.29 -25.61 7.88
N PRO A 66 10.12 -26.14 8.24
CA PRO A 66 9.72 -26.23 9.65
C PRO A 66 10.71 -27.08 10.45
N ILE A 67 10.91 -26.68 11.71
CA ILE A 67 11.79 -27.40 12.63
C ILE A 67 10.93 -28.19 13.61
N VAL A 68 11.27 -29.47 13.78
CA VAL A 68 10.58 -30.36 14.70
C VAL A 68 11.55 -30.96 15.70
N VAL A 69 11.01 -31.35 16.83
CA VAL A 69 11.68 -32.13 17.86
C VAL A 69 10.84 -33.38 18.13
N GLU A 70 11.44 -34.50 18.38
CA GLU A 70 10.74 -35.70 18.82
C GLU A 70 10.53 -35.69 20.32
N ARG A 71 9.26 -35.76 20.76
CA ARG A 71 8.87 -35.88 22.17
C ARG A 71 7.84 -37.02 22.27
N ASP A 72 8.14 -38.02 23.09
CA ASP A 72 7.26 -39.18 23.32
C ASP A 72 6.82 -39.89 22.02
N GLY A 73 7.74 -39.96 21.04
CA GLY A 73 7.46 -40.56 19.73
C GLY A 73 6.64 -39.69 18.77
N LEU A 74 6.33 -38.45 19.14
CA LEU A 74 5.62 -37.47 18.31
C LEU A 74 6.57 -36.40 17.77
N LEU A 75 6.36 -35.94 16.53
CA LEU A 75 7.09 -34.84 15.94
C LEU A 75 6.37 -33.50 16.27
N ILE A 76 6.97 -32.76 17.20
CA ILE A 76 6.44 -31.48 17.68
C ILE A 76 7.10 -30.33 16.92
N VAL A 77 6.30 -29.47 16.33
CA VAL A 77 6.78 -28.31 15.55
C VAL A 77 7.22 -27.20 16.50
N VAL A 78 8.52 -26.97 16.63
CA VAL A 78 9.09 -25.89 17.46
C VAL A 78 9.29 -24.60 16.70
N GLU A 79 9.51 -24.65 15.37
CA GLU A 79 9.53 -23.48 14.49
C GLU A 79 8.73 -23.76 13.22
N GLY A 80 8.00 -22.74 12.74
CA GLY A 80 7.10 -22.87 11.60
C GLY A 80 5.67 -23.25 11.98
N ASN A 81 5.27 -23.14 13.25
CA ASN A 81 3.92 -23.47 13.73
C ASN A 81 2.81 -22.79 12.91
N ARG A 82 2.94 -21.49 12.58
CA ARG A 82 1.98 -20.78 11.74
C ARG A 82 1.85 -21.39 10.34
N ARG A 83 2.97 -21.83 9.76
CA ARG A 83 3.00 -22.47 8.43
C ARG A 83 2.34 -23.84 8.47
N VAL A 84 2.66 -24.66 9.46
CA VAL A 84 2.04 -25.97 9.63
C VAL A 84 0.56 -25.84 9.93
N ALA A 85 0.13 -24.88 10.76
CA ALA A 85 -1.29 -24.58 11.00
C ALA A 85 -2.02 -24.19 9.70
N ALA A 86 -1.41 -23.34 8.86
CA ALA A 86 -1.97 -22.97 7.57
C ALA A 86 -2.10 -24.18 6.62
N LEU A 87 -1.09 -25.05 6.57
CA LEU A 87 -1.11 -26.27 5.77
C LEU A 87 -2.18 -27.26 6.27
N LYS A 88 -2.29 -27.48 7.58
CA LYS A 88 -3.36 -28.31 8.20
C LYS A 88 -4.75 -27.76 7.84
N ALA A 89 -4.94 -26.44 7.94
CA ALA A 89 -6.20 -25.79 7.62
C ALA A 89 -6.53 -25.83 6.12
N ILE A 90 -5.54 -25.81 5.22
CA ILE A 90 -5.75 -26.06 3.78
C ILE A 90 -6.31 -27.48 3.56
N GLN A 91 -5.80 -28.48 4.28
CA GLN A 91 -6.30 -29.84 4.19
C GLN A 91 -7.69 -29.99 4.83
N ASN A 92 -7.89 -29.36 5.99
CA ASN A 92 -9.16 -29.40 6.73
C ASN A 92 -9.54 -27.97 7.23
N PRO A 93 -10.34 -27.23 6.46
CA PRO A 93 -10.75 -25.86 6.83
C PRO A 93 -11.56 -25.75 8.14
N TYR A 94 -12.15 -26.85 8.62
CA TYR A 94 -12.90 -26.86 9.88
C TYR A 94 -12.01 -26.66 11.11
N LEU A 95 -10.69 -26.80 10.98
CA LEU A 95 -9.74 -26.54 12.06
C LEU A 95 -9.66 -25.05 12.46
N ALA A 96 -10.14 -24.13 11.60
CA ALA A 96 -10.24 -22.71 11.91
C ALA A 96 -11.65 -22.18 11.52
N PRO A 97 -12.66 -22.42 12.36
CA PRO A 97 -14.07 -22.17 12.04
C PRO A 97 -14.36 -20.74 11.61
N ASP A 98 -13.79 -19.73 12.31
CA ASP A 98 -14.01 -18.32 12.02
C ASP A 98 -13.43 -17.89 10.65
N HIS A 99 -12.54 -18.68 10.08
CA HIS A 99 -11.88 -18.42 8.81
C HIS A 99 -12.21 -19.47 7.73
N GLN A 100 -13.06 -20.46 8.05
CA GLN A 100 -13.35 -21.62 7.22
C GLN A 100 -13.71 -21.27 5.77
N ALA A 101 -14.62 -20.32 5.58
CA ALA A 101 -15.08 -19.92 4.24
C ALA A 101 -13.94 -19.34 3.38
N ARG A 102 -13.06 -18.53 4.00
CA ARG A 102 -11.90 -17.93 3.31
C ARG A 102 -10.85 -18.97 3.00
N ILE A 103 -10.56 -19.86 3.95
CA ILE A 103 -9.62 -20.97 3.76
C ILE A 103 -10.09 -21.87 2.63
N SER A 104 -11.38 -22.26 2.63
CA SER A 104 -11.97 -23.09 1.57
C SER A 104 -11.84 -22.43 0.19
N LYS A 105 -12.10 -21.13 0.11
CA LYS A 105 -11.94 -20.37 -1.13
C LYS A 105 -10.49 -20.39 -1.63
N PHE A 106 -9.51 -20.14 -0.75
CA PHE A 106 -8.10 -20.19 -1.13
C PHE A 106 -7.64 -21.62 -1.48
N ALA A 107 -8.06 -22.61 -0.71
CA ALA A 107 -7.71 -24.01 -0.99
C ALA A 107 -8.23 -24.53 -2.35
N GLN A 108 -9.31 -23.94 -2.88
CA GLN A 108 -9.81 -24.24 -4.23
C GLN A 108 -8.92 -23.68 -5.35
N LEU A 109 -8.09 -22.68 -5.05
CA LEU A 109 -7.14 -22.12 -6.02
C LEU A 109 -5.91 -23.01 -6.22
N LEU A 110 -5.66 -23.96 -5.30
CA LEU A 110 -4.54 -24.89 -5.41
C LEU A 110 -4.86 -25.95 -6.47
N PRO A 111 -4.00 -26.12 -7.48
CA PRO A 111 -4.19 -27.16 -8.50
C PRO A 111 -4.24 -28.58 -7.90
N ASN A 112 -3.45 -28.80 -6.85
CA ASN A 112 -3.41 -30.03 -6.12
C ASN A 112 -3.12 -29.77 -4.63
N ARG A 113 -4.10 -30.04 -3.74
CA ARG A 113 -3.93 -29.89 -2.29
C ARG A 113 -2.93 -30.90 -1.70
N ASP A 114 -2.82 -32.08 -2.29
CA ASP A 114 -1.90 -33.10 -1.82
C ASP A 114 -0.45 -32.71 -2.01
N ALA A 115 -0.16 -31.82 -2.96
CA ALA A 115 1.18 -31.28 -3.16
C ALA A 115 1.73 -30.49 -1.95
N VAL A 116 0.84 -29.95 -1.10
CA VAL A 116 1.20 -29.25 0.13
C VAL A 116 0.89 -30.03 1.40
N ARG A 117 0.48 -31.29 1.26
CA ARG A 117 0.21 -32.19 2.38
C ARG A 117 1.48 -32.86 2.90
N ARG A 118 2.40 -33.23 2.02
CA ARG A 118 3.68 -33.81 2.39
C ARG A 118 4.78 -32.77 2.25
N ILE A 119 5.47 -32.51 3.33
CA ILE A 119 6.53 -31.50 3.38
C ILE A 119 7.80 -32.07 3.98
N THR A 120 8.93 -31.46 3.63
CA THR A 120 10.19 -31.70 4.32
C THR A 120 10.22 -30.88 5.60
N VAL A 121 10.65 -31.48 6.70
CA VAL A 121 10.95 -30.81 7.96
C VAL A 121 12.38 -31.15 8.38
N LYS A 122 13.01 -30.27 9.18
CA LYS A 122 14.30 -30.58 9.84
C LYS A 122 14.03 -31.03 11.27
N LYS A 123 14.58 -32.19 11.64
CA LYS A 123 14.48 -32.73 12.99
C LYS A 123 15.71 -32.29 13.78
N ALA A 124 15.50 -31.48 14.81
CA ALA A 124 16.54 -31.07 15.73
C ALA A 124 16.98 -32.29 16.57
N PRO A 125 18.30 -32.45 16.82
CA PRO A 125 18.83 -33.54 17.61
C PRO A 125 18.35 -33.53 19.07
N SER A 126 18.10 -32.36 19.62
CA SER A 126 17.60 -32.15 20.98
C SER A 126 16.70 -30.95 21.09
N GLN A 127 15.97 -30.85 22.21
CA GLN A 127 15.19 -29.66 22.55
C GLN A 127 16.09 -28.43 22.71
N ASP A 128 17.26 -28.59 23.34
CA ASP A 128 18.20 -27.47 23.57
C ASP A 128 18.72 -26.89 22.26
N ASP A 129 19.01 -27.75 21.26
CA ASP A 129 19.40 -27.28 19.92
C ASP A 129 18.29 -26.50 19.24
N ALA A 130 17.05 -27.01 19.36
CA ALA A 130 15.87 -26.33 18.81
C ALA A 130 15.64 -24.98 19.50
N ASP A 131 15.71 -24.91 20.82
CA ASP A 131 15.52 -23.68 21.60
C ASP A 131 16.57 -22.62 21.28
N GLN A 132 17.85 -23.03 21.14
CA GLN A 132 18.92 -22.13 20.71
C GLN A 132 18.66 -21.55 19.32
N LEU A 133 18.19 -22.39 18.37
CA LEU A 133 17.85 -21.95 17.02
C LEU A 133 16.68 -20.97 17.03
N VAL A 134 15.58 -21.33 17.73
CA VAL A 134 14.40 -20.48 17.86
C VAL A 134 14.75 -19.12 18.46
N ALA A 135 15.57 -19.11 19.54
CA ALA A 135 16.08 -17.89 20.13
C ALA A 135 16.90 -17.06 19.13
N ALA A 136 17.80 -17.67 18.37
CA ALA A 136 18.60 -16.98 17.37
C ALA A 136 17.73 -16.38 16.24
N LEU A 137 16.71 -17.10 15.79
CA LEU A 137 15.81 -16.65 14.74
C LEU A 137 14.92 -15.47 15.17
N HIS A 138 14.47 -15.44 16.43
CA HIS A 138 13.49 -14.47 16.91
C HIS A 138 14.06 -13.32 17.72
N THR A 139 15.28 -13.43 18.24
CA THR A 139 15.96 -12.35 18.97
C THR A 139 17.06 -11.65 18.17
N GLY A 140 17.50 -12.26 17.05
CA GLY A 140 18.52 -11.70 16.17
C GLY A 140 17.93 -10.89 15.02
N ASN A 141 18.58 -9.77 14.64
CA ASN A 141 18.26 -9.01 13.42
C ASN A 141 18.83 -9.71 12.17
N GLN A 142 18.28 -10.84 11.78
CA GLN A 142 18.81 -11.64 10.67
C GLN A 142 18.43 -11.12 9.28
N ARG A 143 17.37 -10.32 9.16
CA ARG A 143 16.89 -9.81 7.87
C ARG A 143 16.67 -8.31 7.91
N VAL A 144 17.30 -7.60 7.00
CA VAL A 144 17.05 -6.17 6.79
C VAL A 144 16.06 -6.02 5.65
N ALA A 145 14.87 -5.52 5.96
CA ALA A 145 13.85 -5.24 4.96
C ALA A 145 14.37 -4.24 3.91
N TRP A 146 13.95 -4.43 2.67
CA TRP A 146 14.28 -3.47 1.62
C TRP A 146 13.65 -2.11 1.91
N THR A 147 14.45 -1.07 1.74
CA THR A 147 13.93 0.30 1.81
C THR A 147 12.92 0.55 0.69
N PRO A 148 11.96 1.48 0.86
CA PRO A 148 11.02 1.83 -0.19
C PRO A 148 11.67 2.17 -1.54
N ALA A 149 12.85 2.79 -1.52
CA ALA A 149 13.61 3.09 -2.73
C ALA A 149 14.14 1.82 -3.42
N ARG A 150 14.60 0.82 -2.65
CA ARG A 150 15.07 -0.47 -3.22
C ARG A 150 13.92 -1.28 -3.81
N GLN A 151 12.77 -1.27 -3.13
CA GLN A 151 11.56 -1.93 -3.62
C GLN A 151 11.12 -1.32 -4.97
N ALA A 152 11.10 0.01 -5.08
CA ALA A 152 10.78 0.69 -6.33
C ALA A 152 11.80 0.36 -7.43
N ALA A 153 13.10 0.38 -7.10
CA ALA A 153 14.17 0.07 -8.06
C ALA A 153 14.08 -1.37 -8.59
N PHE A 154 13.67 -2.33 -7.76
CA PHE A 154 13.47 -3.72 -8.18
C PHE A 154 12.41 -3.85 -9.27
N PHE A 155 11.24 -3.22 -9.09
CA PHE A 155 10.19 -3.27 -10.11
C PHE A 155 10.53 -2.43 -11.33
N GLN A 156 11.24 -1.29 -11.15
CA GLN A 156 11.72 -0.49 -12.27
C GLN A 156 12.65 -1.29 -13.17
N ALA A 157 13.63 -1.99 -12.60
CA ALA A 157 14.55 -2.82 -13.37
C ALA A 157 13.82 -3.90 -14.20
N GLN A 158 12.71 -4.44 -13.73
CA GLN A 158 11.91 -5.41 -14.48
C GLN A 158 11.10 -4.76 -15.61
N LEU A 159 10.60 -3.54 -15.41
CA LEU A 159 9.98 -2.74 -16.46
C LEU A 159 11.01 -2.36 -17.55
N ASP A 160 12.21 -1.95 -17.14
CA ASP A 160 13.31 -1.62 -18.03
C ASP A 160 13.79 -2.85 -18.83
N ALA A 161 13.67 -4.05 -18.25
CA ALA A 161 13.90 -5.32 -18.93
C ALA A 161 12.77 -5.74 -19.90
N GLY A 162 11.74 -4.88 -20.07
CA GLY A 162 10.66 -5.05 -21.05
C GLY A 162 9.43 -5.78 -20.53
N LYS A 163 9.32 -6.06 -19.22
CA LYS A 163 8.08 -6.59 -18.66
C LYS A 163 7.01 -5.50 -18.60
N THR A 164 5.77 -5.88 -18.89
CA THR A 164 4.64 -4.96 -18.74
C THR A 164 4.14 -4.92 -17.29
N PRO A 165 3.45 -3.84 -16.86
CA PRO A 165 2.79 -3.78 -15.57
C PRO A 165 1.89 -4.98 -15.29
N ASP A 166 1.09 -5.41 -16.28
CA ASP A 166 0.17 -6.55 -16.14
C ASP A 166 0.93 -7.86 -15.89
N GLN A 167 2.03 -8.09 -16.65
CA GLN A 167 2.89 -9.25 -16.41
C GLN A 167 3.48 -9.27 -15.00
N LEU A 168 3.86 -8.11 -14.47
CA LEU A 168 4.38 -8.01 -13.10
C LEU A 168 3.27 -8.23 -12.06
N ILE A 169 2.06 -7.72 -12.29
CA ILE A 169 0.92 -7.94 -11.42
C ILE A 169 0.57 -9.43 -11.35
N ASP A 170 0.56 -10.10 -12.48
CA ASP A 170 0.29 -11.53 -12.56
C ASP A 170 1.42 -12.36 -11.93
N GLN A 171 2.67 -11.97 -12.16
CA GLN A 171 3.84 -12.66 -11.61
C GLN A 171 3.96 -12.54 -10.08
N TYR A 172 3.49 -11.42 -9.51
CA TYR A 172 3.58 -11.13 -8.06
C TYR A 172 2.19 -10.95 -7.41
N PRO A 173 1.35 -11.99 -7.39
CA PRO A 173 -0.06 -11.89 -7.01
C PRO A 173 -0.31 -11.55 -5.53
N THR A 174 0.72 -11.64 -4.68
CA THR A 174 0.66 -11.29 -3.25
C THR A 174 1.23 -9.92 -2.94
N VAL A 175 1.77 -9.24 -3.96
CA VAL A 175 2.41 -7.92 -3.84
C VAL A 175 1.54 -6.87 -4.51
N ASP A 176 1.41 -5.70 -3.90
CA ASP A 176 0.78 -4.55 -4.56
C ASP A 176 1.78 -3.89 -5.54
N VAL A 177 2.00 -4.58 -6.66
CA VAL A 177 2.95 -4.16 -7.71
C VAL A 177 2.64 -2.75 -8.20
N ARG A 178 1.35 -2.39 -8.34
CA ARG A 178 0.92 -1.06 -8.79
C ARG A 178 1.50 0.05 -7.93
N LYS A 179 1.46 -0.14 -6.61
CA LYS A 179 2.04 0.82 -5.66
C LYS A 179 3.54 1.02 -5.88
N PHE A 180 4.27 -0.04 -6.23
CA PHE A 180 5.71 0.05 -6.50
C PHE A 180 6.00 0.69 -7.85
N ILE A 181 5.20 0.41 -8.87
CA ILE A 181 5.28 1.07 -10.18
C ILE A 181 5.03 2.57 -10.00
N THR A 182 3.91 2.96 -9.36
CA THR A 182 3.60 4.37 -9.08
C THR A 182 4.74 5.06 -8.34
N ARG A 183 5.28 4.43 -7.30
CA ARG A 183 6.43 4.96 -6.55
C ARG A 183 7.65 5.17 -7.43
N SER A 184 7.96 4.20 -8.26
CA SER A 184 9.09 4.26 -9.18
C SER A 184 8.93 5.39 -10.20
N ARG A 185 7.77 5.47 -10.85
CA ARG A 185 7.48 6.49 -11.86
C ARG A 185 7.49 7.91 -11.27
N ILE A 186 6.88 8.10 -10.09
CA ILE A 186 6.92 9.41 -9.43
C ILE A 186 8.36 9.77 -9.04
N LEU A 187 9.11 8.84 -8.48
CA LEU A 187 10.51 9.09 -8.13
C LEU A 187 11.34 9.47 -9.37
N GLU A 188 11.08 8.82 -10.50
CA GLU A 188 11.76 9.10 -11.77
C GLU A 188 11.40 10.50 -12.29
N LEU A 189 10.13 10.95 -12.22
CA LEU A 189 9.75 12.32 -12.56
C LEU A 189 10.61 13.35 -11.82
N PHE A 190 10.83 13.18 -10.51
CA PHE A 190 11.66 14.09 -9.72
C PHE A 190 13.15 13.98 -10.06
N ARG A 191 13.65 12.82 -10.45
CA ARG A 191 15.06 12.59 -10.82
C ARG A 191 15.44 13.13 -12.19
N GLN A 192 14.48 13.14 -13.11
CA GLN A 192 14.68 13.64 -14.49
C GLN A 192 14.65 15.16 -14.57
N VAL A 193 14.15 15.87 -13.54
CA VAL A 193 14.16 17.32 -13.51
C VAL A 193 15.59 17.86 -13.61
N THR A 194 15.80 18.79 -14.52
CA THR A 194 17.04 19.56 -14.61
C THR A 194 16.95 20.73 -13.61
N TYR A 195 17.46 20.52 -12.40
CA TYR A 195 17.50 21.52 -11.35
C TYR A 195 18.52 22.61 -11.66
N ASP A 196 18.21 23.88 -11.31
CA ASP A 196 19.16 25.01 -11.49
C ASP A 196 20.34 24.88 -10.52
N ASP A 197 20.12 24.33 -9.31
CA ASP A 197 21.16 23.90 -8.40
C ASP A 197 21.55 22.44 -8.68
N PRO A 198 22.74 22.16 -9.26
CA PRO A 198 23.17 20.80 -9.54
C PRO A 198 23.21 19.92 -8.28
N SER A 199 23.51 20.51 -7.11
CA SER A 199 23.57 19.76 -5.84
C SER A 199 22.20 19.20 -5.44
N LEU A 200 21.11 19.87 -5.83
CA LEU A 200 19.74 19.44 -5.60
C LEU A 200 19.38 18.24 -6.49
N GLY A 201 19.83 18.27 -7.74
CA GLY A 201 19.71 17.13 -8.65
C GLY A 201 20.46 15.90 -8.16
N ASP A 202 21.69 16.11 -7.69
CA ASP A 202 22.47 15.03 -7.08
C ASP A 202 21.79 14.49 -5.82
N TYR A 203 21.19 15.36 -5.00
CA TYR A 203 20.44 14.93 -3.83
C TYR A 203 19.21 14.07 -4.19
N ALA A 204 18.42 14.48 -5.20
CA ALA A 204 17.25 13.73 -5.65
C ALA A 204 17.62 12.34 -6.21
N ARG A 205 18.82 12.22 -6.82
CA ARG A 205 19.33 10.97 -7.38
C ARG A 205 19.99 10.05 -6.34
N LYS A 206 20.29 10.57 -5.13
CA LYS A 206 20.93 9.76 -4.07
C LYS A 206 20.11 8.52 -3.75
N ARG A 207 20.79 7.40 -3.54
CA ARG A 207 20.19 6.13 -3.11
C ARG A 207 19.41 6.25 -1.78
N ARG A 208 19.80 7.20 -0.92
CA ARG A 208 19.17 7.47 0.39
C ARG A 208 18.19 8.64 0.35
N PHE A 209 17.74 9.05 -0.84
CA PHE A 209 16.70 10.06 -0.94
C PHE A 209 15.47 9.63 -0.12
N PRO A 210 14.84 10.53 0.68
CA PRO A 210 13.73 10.19 1.57
C PRO A 210 12.41 9.94 0.81
N VAL A 211 12.36 8.86 0.04
CA VAL A 211 11.19 8.47 -0.78
C VAL A 211 9.92 8.37 0.06
N SER A 212 10.03 7.97 1.33
CA SER A 212 8.88 7.91 2.24
C SER A 212 8.27 9.29 2.55
N THR A 213 9.07 10.36 2.54
CA THR A 213 8.55 11.73 2.70
C THR A 213 7.79 12.16 1.45
N LEU A 214 8.36 11.89 0.26
CA LEU A 214 7.67 12.15 -1.00
C LEU A 214 6.36 11.35 -1.09
N ALA A 215 6.36 10.10 -0.59
CA ALA A 215 5.16 9.24 -0.59
C ALA A 215 4.01 9.85 0.21
N ARG A 216 4.29 10.58 1.30
CA ARG A 216 3.24 11.28 2.07
C ARG A 216 2.50 12.34 1.26
N LEU A 217 3.13 12.89 0.23
CA LEU A 217 2.50 13.82 -0.68
C LEU A 217 1.68 13.08 -1.73
N TYR A 218 2.29 12.22 -2.53
CA TYR A 218 1.61 11.60 -3.66
C TYR A 218 0.61 10.47 -3.28
N GLU A 219 0.58 10.00 -2.04
CA GLU A 219 -0.49 9.14 -1.53
C GLU A 219 -1.79 9.93 -1.25
N ASN A 220 -1.82 11.25 -1.52
CA ASN A 220 -2.97 12.12 -1.39
C ASN A 220 -3.45 12.60 -2.76
N ASP A 221 -4.69 12.29 -3.12
CA ASP A 221 -5.30 12.65 -4.39
C ASP A 221 -5.30 14.18 -4.63
N LYS A 222 -5.50 14.99 -3.59
CA LYS A 222 -5.45 16.47 -3.70
C LYS A 222 -4.07 16.98 -4.11
N PHE A 223 -3.00 16.32 -3.65
CA PHE A 223 -1.66 16.66 -4.11
C PHE A 223 -1.48 16.28 -5.58
N LEU A 224 -1.90 15.08 -5.97
CA LEU A 224 -1.81 14.61 -7.34
C LEU A 224 -2.55 15.54 -8.31
N GLU A 225 -3.78 15.95 -7.94
CA GLU A 225 -4.57 16.93 -8.69
C GLU A 225 -3.86 18.28 -8.79
N LEU A 226 -3.33 18.79 -7.67
CA LEU A 226 -2.65 20.08 -7.61
C LEU A 226 -1.42 20.14 -8.52
N VAL A 227 -0.62 19.07 -8.54
CA VAL A 227 0.62 18.99 -9.33
C VAL A 227 0.41 18.34 -10.69
N GLY A 228 -0.84 18.07 -11.09
CA GLY A 228 -1.18 17.53 -12.40
C GLY A 228 -0.62 16.13 -12.66
N ILE A 229 -0.39 15.34 -11.63
CA ILE A 229 0.02 13.94 -11.75
C ILE A 229 -1.22 13.05 -11.80
N ARG A 230 -1.28 12.20 -12.79
CA ARG A 230 -2.34 11.18 -12.93
C ARG A 230 -1.75 9.81 -12.77
N VAL A 231 -2.40 8.97 -11.95
CA VAL A 231 -2.02 7.58 -11.71
C VAL A 231 -3.10 6.68 -12.29
N GLU A 232 -2.71 5.77 -13.16
CA GLU A 232 -3.62 4.78 -13.72
C GLU A 232 -3.87 3.67 -12.69
N ALA A 233 -5.12 3.52 -12.26
CA ALA A 233 -5.49 2.60 -11.18
C ALA A 233 -5.25 1.11 -11.54
N GLY A 234 -5.28 0.75 -12.82
CA GLY A 234 -5.05 -0.62 -13.31
C GLY A 234 -3.60 -1.05 -13.22
N THR A 235 -2.69 -0.21 -13.63
CA THR A 235 -1.27 -0.52 -13.84
C THR A 235 -0.33 0.15 -12.84
N GLY A 236 -0.74 1.27 -12.26
CA GLY A 236 0.11 2.14 -11.42
C GLY A 236 1.01 3.06 -12.25
N GLU A 237 0.84 3.09 -13.57
CA GLU A 237 1.58 4.02 -14.44
C GLU A 237 1.21 5.47 -14.14
N VAL A 238 2.15 6.38 -14.41
CA VAL A 238 2.05 7.79 -14.04
C VAL A 238 2.22 8.66 -15.27
N SER A 239 1.36 9.66 -15.41
CA SER A 239 1.49 10.71 -16.41
C SER A 239 1.45 12.10 -15.75
N LEU A 240 2.13 13.07 -16.37
CA LEU A 240 2.21 14.46 -15.90
C LEU A 240 1.45 15.36 -16.88
N ALA A 241 0.50 16.15 -16.34
CA ALA A 241 -0.28 17.11 -17.13
C ALA A 241 0.34 18.52 -17.13
N LEU A 242 1.18 18.85 -16.14
CA LEU A 242 1.91 20.12 -16.11
C LEU A 242 3.02 20.14 -17.15
N ASN A 243 3.31 21.34 -17.68
CA ASN A 243 4.50 21.54 -18.50
C ASN A 243 5.78 21.45 -17.65
N ASP A 244 6.89 21.12 -18.29
CA ASP A 244 8.18 20.86 -17.64
C ASP A 244 8.66 22.02 -16.75
N VAL A 245 8.42 23.27 -17.16
CA VAL A 245 8.86 24.45 -16.42
C VAL A 245 8.09 24.60 -15.10
N THR A 246 6.77 24.37 -15.15
CA THR A 246 5.92 24.45 -13.97
C THR A 246 6.21 23.29 -13.01
N PHE A 247 6.36 22.08 -13.54
CA PHE A 247 6.72 20.93 -12.73
C PHE A 247 8.11 21.08 -12.11
N LYS A 248 9.09 21.61 -12.84
CA LYS A 248 10.43 21.92 -12.31
C LYS A 248 10.38 22.82 -11.07
N ARG A 249 9.54 23.87 -11.07
CA ARG A 249 9.38 24.77 -9.90
C ARG A 249 8.87 23.99 -8.68
N VAL A 250 7.81 23.20 -8.86
CA VAL A 250 7.22 22.39 -7.80
C VAL A 250 8.22 21.34 -7.29
N ALA A 251 8.86 20.61 -8.18
CA ALA A 251 9.85 19.60 -7.83
C ALA A 251 11.04 20.22 -7.10
N THR A 252 11.53 21.39 -7.55
CA THR A 252 12.62 22.13 -6.89
C THR A 252 12.24 22.49 -5.45
N LYS A 253 11.04 23.07 -5.23
CA LYS A 253 10.56 23.38 -3.89
C LYS A 253 10.50 22.12 -3.01
N ILE A 254 9.87 21.06 -3.48
CA ILE A 254 9.68 19.83 -2.70
C ILE A 254 11.03 19.19 -2.33
N VAL A 255 11.93 19.05 -3.30
CA VAL A 255 13.24 18.40 -3.07
C VAL A 255 14.13 19.27 -2.15
N CYS A 256 14.07 20.60 -2.29
CA CYS A 256 14.74 21.54 -1.41
C CYS A 256 14.21 21.43 0.03
N ASP A 257 12.89 21.43 0.22
CA ASP A 257 12.25 21.36 1.52
C ASP A 257 12.47 20.01 2.22
N ILE A 258 12.58 18.91 1.45
CA ILE A 258 13.01 17.61 1.97
C ILE A 258 14.47 17.66 2.40
N ARG A 259 15.37 18.20 1.56
CA ARG A 259 16.80 18.31 1.87
C ARG A 259 17.06 19.14 3.12
N ASP A 260 16.36 20.23 3.25
CA ASP A 260 16.51 21.20 4.34
C ASP A 260 15.72 20.79 5.60
N GLY A 261 15.00 19.65 5.55
CA GLY A 261 14.24 19.12 6.68
C GLY A 261 12.96 19.87 7.03
N LYS A 262 12.53 20.84 6.19
CA LYS A 262 11.28 21.59 6.38
C LYS A 262 10.06 20.68 6.34
N ILE A 263 10.11 19.65 5.48
CA ILE A 263 9.12 18.57 5.43
C ILE A 263 9.79 17.22 5.64
N ASN A 264 9.10 16.35 6.35
CA ASN A 264 9.51 14.97 6.64
C ASN A 264 8.30 14.09 6.90
N THR A 265 8.50 12.78 7.11
CA THR A 265 7.41 11.82 7.34
C THR A 265 6.55 12.15 8.57
N ARG A 266 7.08 12.87 9.57
CA ARG A 266 6.34 13.27 10.77
C ARG A 266 5.49 14.50 10.50
N SER A 267 6.05 15.55 9.85
CA SER A 267 5.34 16.77 9.51
C SER A 267 4.18 16.52 8.51
N LEU A 268 4.32 15.53 7.65
CA LEU A 268 3.32 15.14 6.64
C LEU A 268 2.52 13.89 7.02
N ASN A 269 2.52 13.48 8.29
CA ASN A 269 1.93 12.21 8.70
C ASN A 269 0.39 12.17 8.62
N LYS A 270 -0.26 13.32 8.81
CA LYS A 270 -1.73 13.45 8.76
C LYS A 270 -2.11 14.52 7.75
N VAL A 271 -2.91 14.13 6.76
CA VAL A 271 -3.43 15.03 5.71
C VAL A 271 -4.27 16.18 6.28
N SER A 272 -4.89 15.99 7.46
CA SER A 272 -5.68 16.99 8.16
C SER A 272 -4.88 17.83 9.15
N SER A 273 -3.57 17.66 9.25
CA SER A 273 -2.75 18.50 10.14
C SER A 273 -2.53 19.90 9.52
N ASP A 274 -2.48 20.93 10.39
CA ASP A 274 -2.24 22.31 9.95
C ASP A 274 -0.99 22.40 9.07
N ARG A 275 0.09 21.72 9.48
CA ARG A 275 1.35 21.73 8.70
C ARG A 275 1.21 21.11 7.31
N TYR A 276 0.39 20.07 7.14
CA TYR A 276 0.14 19.48 5.83
C TYR A 276 -0.69 20.44 4.96
N VAL A 277 -1.72 21.04 5.54
CA VAL A 277 -2.59 22.02 4.86
C VAL A 277 -1.78 23.23 4.43
N GLU A 278 -1.00 23.84 5.35
CA GLU A 278 -0.09 24.95 5.06
C GLU A 278 0.85 24.62 3.89
N TYR A 279 1.43 23.42 3.90
CA TYR A 279 2.35 23.03 2.82
C TYR A 279 1.65 22.88 1.47
N MET A 280 0.42 22.38 1.46
CA MET A 280 -0.40 22.31 0.25
C MET A 280 -0.77 23.70 -0.26
N ASP A 281 -1.02 24.66 0.64
CA ASP A 281 -1.28 26.05 0.28
C ASP A 281 -0.01 26.73 -0.27
N GLU A 282 1.17 26.51 0.35
CA GLU A 282 2.45 26.96 -0.18
C GLU A 282 2.70 26.48 -1.63
N LEU A 283 2.35 25.21 -1.93
CA LEU A 283 2.48 24.67 -3.29
C LEU A 283 1.44 25.27 -4.25
N ARG A 284 0.23 25.54 -3.78
CA ARG A 284 -0.82 26.18 -4.58
C ARG A 284 -0.43 27.62 -4.94
N ASP A 285 0.08 28.37 -3.97
CA ASP A 285 0.56 29.75 -4.18
C ASP A 285 1.71 29.79 -5.20
N LEU A 286 2.66 28.86 -5.06
CA LEU A 286 3.75 28.70 -6.03
C LEU A 286 3.25 28.45 -7.46
N LEU A 287 2.17 27.69 -7.61
CA LEU A 287 1.58 27.42 -8.92
C LEU A 287 0.80 28.64 -9.47
N ASN A 288 0.18 29.45 -8.60
CA ASN A 288 -0.61 30.63 -8.95
C ASN A 288 0.25 31.85 -9.30
N GLU A 289 1.43 32.03 -8.68
CA GLU A 289 2.35 33.13 -8.94
C GLU A 289 2.71 33.33 -10.43
N ARG A 290 2.53 32.29 -11.25
CA ARG A 290 2.85 32.31 -12.67
C ARG A 290 1.80 32.93 -13.58
N ILE A 291 0.57 33.14 -13.11
CA ILE A 291 -0.48 33.77 -13.89
C ILE A 291 -0.21 35.29 -14.00
N THR A 292 0.54 35.82 -13.06
CA THR A 292 0.85 37.28 -13.01
C THR A 292 2.12 37.68 -13.75
N GLU A 293 3.10 36.79 -13.93
CA GLU A 293 4.35 37.11 -14.67
C GLU A 293 4.22 36.97 -16.20
N GLY A 294 3.15 36.41 -16.72
CA GLY A 294 2.89 36.26 -18.15
C GLY A 294 2.10 37.41 -18.80
N ALA A 295 1.68 38.41 -18.04
CA ALA A 295 1.07 39.65 -18.55
C ALA A 295 2.14 40.71 -18.63
N GLU A 296 2.88 40.78 -19.73
CA GLU A 296 3.63 41.98 -20.07
C GLU A 296 2.68 43.16 -20.15
N PRO A 297 2.99 44.33 -19.52
CA PRO A 297 2.18 45.51 -19.71
C PRO A 297 2.37 45.97 -21.16
N ALA A 298 1.26 45.99 -21.91
CA ALA A 298 1.21 46.58 -23.24
C ALA A 298 1.80 47.99 -23.18
N GLY A 299 2.96 48.17 -23.80
CA GLY A 299 3.68 49.42 -23.87
C GLY A 299 2.81 50.50 -24.52
N ASN A 300 2.65 51.57 -23.79
CA ASN A 300 2.13 52.86 -24.26
C ASN A 300 3.10 53.43 -25.31
N GLY A 301 2.71 53.34 -26.58
CA GLY A 301 3.41 53.96 -27.71
C GLY A 301 2.48 54.93 -28.41
N ALA A 302 2.82 56.19 -28.27
CA ALA A 302 2.05 57.37 -28.70
C ALA A 302 1.94 57.55 -30.20
N ALA A 303 0.81 58.16 -30.58
CA ALA A 303 0.55 59.19 -31.59
C ALA A 303 1.04 59.01 -33.05
N GLY A 304 0.12 59.05 -33.97
CA GLY A 304 0.31 59.37 -35.40
C GLY A 304 -1.00 59.43 -36.17
N ALA A 305 -1.43 60.67 -36.46
CA ALA A 305 -2.64 61.10 -37.13
C ALA A 305 -2.78 60.60 -38.60
N GLY A 306 -4.04 60.50 -39.09
CA GLY A 306 -4.27 60.65 -40.51
C GLY A 306 -5.52 59.98 -41.08
N HIS A 307 -6.61 60.74 -41.13
CA HIS A 307 -7.61 60.96 -42.18
C HIS A 307 -8.43 59.83 -42.85
N SER A 308 -9.72 59.99 -42.66
CA SER A 308 -10.82 60.07 -43.68
C SER A 308 -11.41 58.81 -44.28
N GLY A 309 -12.74 58.78 -44.17
CA GLY A 309 -13.61 58.10 -45.14
C GLY A 309 -14.78 57.29 -44.60
N SER A 310 -15.84 57.97 -44.21
CA SER A 310 -17.22 57.44 -44.25
C SER A 310 -17.74 57.51 -45.68
N PRO A 311 -18.78 56.81 -46.16
CA PRO A 311 -20.07 56.74 -45.52
C PRO A 311 -21.00 55.48 -45.83
N ALA A 312 -22.09 55.47 -45.12
CA ALA A 312 -23.46 55.07 -45.47
C ALA A 312 -23.88 53.59 -45.40
N GLY A 313 -24.83 53.43 -44.55
CA GLY A 313 -25.79 52.34 -44.35
C GLY A 313 -26.75 52.10 -45.56
N PRO A 314 -27.92 51.48 -45.46
CA PRO A 314 -28.90 51.54 -44.35
C PRO A 314 -29.76 50.24 -44.06
N ARG A 315 -30.46 50.32 -42.94
CA ARG A 315 -31.85 49.87 -42.64
C ARG A 315 -32.23 48.37 -42.68
N GLY A 316 -32.64 47.91 -41.63
CA GLY A 316 -33.72 47.30 -40.94
C GLY A 316 -34.99 46.82 -41.75
N PRO A 317 -36.09 46.34 -41.22
CA PRO A 317 -36.56 46.20 -39.82
C PRO A 317 -37.40 44.96 -39.52
N GLY A 318 -37.85 44.87 -38.29
CA GLY A 318 -39.15 44.29 -37.94
C GLY A 318 -39.08 42.96 -37.23
N ALA A 319 -39.72 42.70 -36.22
CA ALA A 319 -40.79 43.20 -35.36
C ALA A 319 -41.49 42.01 -34.71
N HIS A 320 -41.87 42.26 -33.48
CA HIS A 320 -43.06 41.72 -32.73
C HIS A 320 -42.93 40.29 -32.19
N ALA A 321 -43.23 40.05 -31.01
CA ALA A 321 -44.06 40.53 -29.91
C ALA A 321 -44.59 39.31 -29.16
N GLU A 322 -44.69 39.52 -27.90
CA GLU A 322 -45.73 39.23 -26.90
C GLU A 322 -45.78 37.83 -26.32
N SER A 323 -45.60 37.78 -25.07
CA SER A 323 -46.47 37.90 -23.86
C SER A 323 -47.10 36.54 -23.55
N SER A 324 -47.27 36.06 -22.34
CA SER A 324 -47.77 36.64 -21.11
C SER A 324 -47.77 35.59 -20.01
N HIS A 325 -47.61 36.05 -18.77
CA HIS A 325 -48.40 35.75 -17.55
C HIS A 325 -48.48 34.30 -17.04
N GLY A 326 -48.35 34.02 -15.80
CA GLY A 326 -48.66 34.64 -14.50
C GLY A 326 -48.26 33.70 -13.37
N ALA A 327 -47.76 34.24 -12.36
CA ALA A 327 -48.37 34.50 -11.05
C ALA A 327 -48.80 33.29 -10.20
N GLY A 328 -48.23 33.22 -9.02
CA GLY A 328 -48.91 33.16 -7.74
C GLY A 328 -48.36 32.13 -6.77
N GLN A 329 -47.70 32.56 -5.78
CA GLN A 329 -48.03 32.84 -4.37
C GLN A 329 -47.53 31.74 -3.38
N HIS A 330 -46.63 32.16 -2.49
CA HIS A 330 -46.52 31.72 -1.10
C HIS A 330 -47.77 32.13 -0.29
N PRO A 331 -48.02 31.69 0.97
CA PRO A 331 -47.08 31.45 2.07
C PRO A 331 -47.56 30.40 3.12
N GLY A 332 -46.74 30.20 4.20
CA GLY A 332 -47.29 29.67 5.43
C GLY A 332 -46.26 29.02 6.39
N LYS A 333 -45.67 29.83 7.28
CA LYS A 333 -45.08 29.41 8.55
C LYS A 333 -46.21 29.01 9.52
N VAL A 334 -46.02 27.95 10.33
CA VAL A 334 -46.46 27.91 11.74
C VAL A 334 -45.57 26.97 12.56
N SER A 335 -45.35 27.40 13.80
CA SER A 335 -44.44 26.98 14.84
C SER A 335 -45.01 25.92 15.78
N LYS A 336 -44.08 25.24 16.52
CA LYS A 336 -44.09 24.73 17.91
C LYS A 336 -45.23 23.83 18.39
N GLN A 337 -44.88 22.68 18.94
CA GLN A 337 -44.91 22.43 20.39
C GLN A 337 -44.46 21.00 20.77
N GLU A 338 -43.79 20.94 21.87
CA GLU A 338 -43.29 19.80 22.64
C GLU A 338 -44.37 18.76 22.98
N ARG A 339 -43.98 17.51 23.11
CA ARG A 339 -44.30 16.66 24.26
C ARG A 339 -43.47 15.39 24.33
N ASP A 340 -42.93 15.16 25.54
CA ASP A 340 -42.25 13.98 26.04
C ASP A 340 -43.01 12.66 25.85
N ALA A 341 -42.27 11.54 25.67
CA ALA A 341 -42.16 10.43 26.63
C ALA A 341 -41.57 9.17 25.95
N THR A 342 -40.46 8.74 26.49
CA THR A 342 -40.02 7.36 26.79
C THR A 342 -40.33 6.23 25.76
N SER A 343 -39.26 5.68 25.15
CA SER A 343 -38.89 4.27 25.36
C SER A 343 -37.54 3.95 24.67
N ASP A 344 -36.69 3.40 25.48
CA ASP A 344 -35.42 2.80 25.26
C ASP A 344 -35.56 1.57 24.33
N VAL A 345 -34.96 1.60 23.13
CA VAL A 345 -34.58 0.39 22.37
C VAL A 345 -33.31 0.70 21.61
N GLY A 346 -32.26 -0.01 21.96
CA GLY A 346 -30.92 0.11 21.43
C GLY A 346 -30.85 0.09 19.90
N LYS A 347 -30.27 1.14 19.34
CA LYS A 347 -29.77 1.16 17.97
C LYS A 347 -28.25 0.97 18.02
N ASP A 348 -27.84 -0.28 17.81
CA ASP A 348 -26.48 -0.61 17.39
C ASP A 348 -26.16 0.20 16.12
N ARG A 349 -25.40 1.25 16.32
CA ARG A 349 -24.72 1.94 15.21
C ARG A 349 -23.55 1.06 14.78
N ALA A 350 -23.72 0.36 13.68
CA ALA A 350 -22.65 -0.28 12.96
C ALA A 350 -21.49 0.74 12.77
N LYS A 351 -20.36 0.47 13.43
CA LYS A 351 -19.12 1.23 13.22
C LYS A 351 -18.69 1.00 11.76
N PRO A 352 -18.30 2.05 11.01
CA PRO A 352 -17.75 1.85 9.67
C PRO A 352 -16.48 1.03 9.77
N PHE A 353 -16.39 -0.02 8.94
CA PHE A 353 -15.23 -0.88 8.82
C PHE A 353 -13.97 -0.04 8.53
N PRO A 354 -12.85 -0.25 9.23
CA PRO A 354 -11.60 0.39 8.87
C PRO A 354 -11.14 -0.15 7.52
N LYS A 355 -11.05 0.72 6.52
CA LYS A 355 -10.37 0.45 5.25
C LYS A 355 -8.85 0.37 5.49
N LYS A 356 -8.38 -0.69 6.15
CA LYS A 356 -7.00 -1.11 6.10
C LYS A 356 -6.95 -2.44 5.38
N ARG A 357 -6.68 -2.41 4.08
CA ARG A 357 -6.18 -3.58 3.38
C ARG A 357 -4.83 -3.91 4.01
N ASN A 358 -4.78 -4.98 4.81
CA ASN A 358 -3.52 -5.55 5.25
C ASN A 358 -2.88 -6.22 4.04
N TYR A 359 -1.95 -5.53 3.41
CA TYR A 359 -1.04 -6.16 2.46
C TYR A 359 -0.05 -7.02 3.23
N LEU A 360 0.27 -8.19 2.67
CA LEU A 360 1.36 -9.03 3.17
C LEU A 360 2.61 -8.17 3.29
N ASN A 361 3.21 -8.20 4.47
CA ASN A 361 4.48 -7.53 4.70
C ASN A 361 5.52 -8.23 3.80
N LEU A 362 6.22 -7.47 2.96
CA LEU A 362 7.29 -7.98 2.09
C LEU A 362 8.44 -8.67 2.85
N ASP A 363 8.47 -8.49 4.18
CA ASP A 363 9.41 -9.19 5.06
C ASP A 363 9.28 -10.73 4.99
N ASN A 364 8.20 -11.24 4.38
CA ASN A 364 7.96 -12.68 4.19
C ASN A 364 8.13 -13.15 2.73
N LEU A 365 8.45 -12.26 1.80
CA LEU A 365 8.73 -12.61 0.40
C LEU A 365 10.23 -12.53 0.15
N ILE A 366 10.88 -13.67 0.16
CA ILE A 366 12.29 -13.79 -0.21
C ILE A 366 12.37 -13.93 -1.72
N VAL A 367 12.91 -12.90 -2.35
CA VAL A 367 13.46 -13.03 -3.70
C VAL A 367 14.88 -13.59 -3.53
N PRO A 368 15.27 -14.66 -4.24
CA PRO A 368 16.61 -15.21 -4.14
C PRO A 368 17.65 -14.14 -4.42
N ALA A 369 18.65 -14.02 -3.55
CA ALA A 369 19.82 -13.20 -3.78
C ALA A 369 20.78 -14.02 -4.66
N GLU A 370 20.49 -14.11 -5.96
CA GLU A 370 21.45 -14.49 -6.98
C GLU A 370 21.22 -13.58 -8.17
N PHE A 371 21.95 -12.47 -8.15
CA PHE A 371 22.54 -11.75 -9.29
C PHE A 371 23.38 -10.58 -8.74
#